data_52bab3d2ebbd1ec4377bb891ae75ccbf
#
_entry.id   52bab3d2ebbd1ec4377bb891ae75ccbf
#
_cell.length_a   1.000
_cell.length_b   1.000
_cell.length_c   1.000
_cell.angle_alpha   90.00
_cell.angle_beta   90.00
_cell.angle_gamma   90.00
#
_symmetry.space_group_name_H-M   'P 1'
#
loop_
_entity.id
_entity.type
_entity.pdbx_description
1 polymer ?
#
loop_
_entity_poly.entity_id
_entity_poly.type
_entity_poly.pdbx_seq_one_letter_code
_entity_poly.pdbx_strand_id
1 'polypeptide(L)'
;MQRKIFITATVLAIALLALTPVQLQVSGQEPASWAPKPKQPSKYVPPHKPHTRLAEVKAKHKGQANWQEVVVDDDHLHAAYVFSAPGAKVSKRFHPDTREWWVILEGQIRFEIEGQQPFVATKGSMVQVPMQTIYALETVGDQPSLRFEINIAKAKTMYPKEVKPPEAPGIEWIPVVLNRKPGPYDRGNQPHINLYELAKAPNYRGGRFVHDDRAVSNIIYGYEKNLPPLNPKDRGHYHPECAEFWLIMAGQIRYPIEHVGVIIAEEGDVVYAPPFTFHAPRFHGPGPSCRLAINGYPNIAHLRDAPDPH
;
A
#
# COMPACT_ATOMS: atom_id res chain seq x y z
N MET A 1 -16.85 -52.93 67.84
CA MET A 1 -16.05 -51.79 68.30
C MET A 1 -15.13 -51.38 67.14
N GLN A 2 -15.53 -50.37 66.34
CA GLN A 2 -14.71 -49.81 65.28
C GLN A 2 -14.22 -48.44 65.69
N ARG A 3 -12.92 -48.28 65.83
CA ARG A 3 -12.28 -46.95 66.11
C ARG A 3 -12.14 -46.21 64.80
N LYS A 4 -12.76 -45.05 64.72
CA LYS A 4 -12.55 -44.04 63.65
C LYS A 4 -11.29 -43.24 63.97
N ILE A 5 -10.34 -43.29 63.08
CA ILE A 5 -9.14 -42.45 63.15
C ILE A 5 -9.44 -41.19 62.31
N PHE A 6 -9.44 -40.01 62.94
CA PHE A 6 -9.49 -38.70 62.27
C PHE A 6 -8.08 -38.28 61.92
N ILE A 7 -7.77 -38.12 60.62
CA ILE A 7 -6.53 -37.52 60.18
C ILE A 7 -6.85 -36.03 59.87
N THR A 8 -6.27 -35.15 60.67
CA THR A 8 -6.35 -33.73 60.46
C THR A 8 -5.24 -33.33 59.45
N ALA A 9 -5.62 -32.96 58.23
CA ALA A 9 -4.68 -32.46 57.24
C ALA A 9 -4.48 -30.95 57.46
N THR A 10 -3.30 -30.53 57.87
CA THR A 10 -2.86 -29.17 57.96
C THR A 10 -2.40 -28.72 56.57
N VAL A 11 -3.16 -27.82 55.94
CA VAL A 11 -2.79 -27.19 54.68
C VAL A 11 -1.82 -26.06 54.94
N LEU A 12 -0.59 -26.23 54.60
CA LEU A 12 0.44 -25.16 54.62
C LEU A 12 0.32 -24.34 53.34
N ALA A 13 -0.21 -23.11 53.43
CA ALA A 13 -0.25 -22.20 52.32
C ALA A 13 1.12 -21.50 52.14
N ILE A 14 1.88 -21.95 51.13
CA ILE A 14 3.09 -21.27 50.73
C ILE A 14 2.70 -20.12 49.79
N ALA A 15 2.80 -18.90 50.29
CA ALA A 15 2.65 -17.69 49.46
C ALA A 15 3.90 -17.55 48.56
N LEU A 16 3.78 -17.95 47.28
CA LEU A 16 4.77 -17.57 46.26
C LEU A 16 4.60 -16.08 45.96
N LEU A 17 5.53 -15.28 46.50
CA LEU A 17 5.76 -13.92 46.01
C LEU A 17 6.32 -14.03 44.59
N ALA A 18 5.49 -13.80 43.58
CA ALA A 18 5.92 -13.62 42.23
C ALA A 18 6.71 -12.30 42.14
N LEU A 19 8.03 -12.40 42.17
CA LEU A 19 8.94 -11.32 41.76
C LEU A 19 8.74 -11.13 40.26
N THR A 20 7.86 -10.19 39.88
CA THR A 20 7.83 -9.70 38.50
C THR A 20 9.20 -9.06 38.23
N PRO A 21 9.94 -9.50 37.20
CA PRO A 21 11.14 -8.77 36.81
C PRO A 21 10.72 -7.37 36.39
N VAL A 22 11.17 -6.38 37.15
CA VAL A 22 11.16 -4.99 36.71
C VAL A 22 12.07 -4.96 35.48
N GLN A 23 11.46 -4.99 34.29
CA GLN A 23 12.19 -4.63 33.07
C GLN A 23 12.55 -3.14 33.23
N LEU A 24 13.78 -2.90 33.66
CA LEU A 24 14.45 -1.63 33.46
C LEU A 24 14.43 -1.41 31.92
N GLN A 25 13.47 -0.60 31.44
CA GLN A 25 13.60 0.01 30.13
C GLN A 25 14.84 0.93 30.24
N VAL A 26 15.98 0.37 29.90
CA VAL A 26 17.11 1.18 29.52
C VAL A 26 16.65 1.91 28.28
N SER A 27 16.35 3.20 28.42
CA SER A 27 16.19 4.12 27.29
C SER A 27 17.56 4.32 26.64
N GLY A 28 18.11 3.22 26.10
CA GLY A 28 19.29 3.24 25.29
C GLY A 28 18.92 3.87 23.98
N GLN A 29 19.50 5.02 23.69
CA GLN A 29 19.54 5.58 22.36
C GLN A 29 20.06 4.49 21.43
N GLU A 30 19.30 4.14 20.38
CA GLU A 30 19.75 3.14 19.42
C GLU A 30 21.13 3.55 18.87
N PRO A 31 22.09 2.62 18.79
CA PRO A 31 23.44 2.97 18.36
C PRO A 31 23.41 3.51 16.93
N ALA A 32 23.93 4.71 16.73
CA ALA A 32 24.06 5.32 15.43
C ALA A 32 25.10 4.55 14.59
N SER A 33 24.83 4.45 13.28
CA SER A 33 25.72 3.83 12.31
C SER A 33 25.95 4.76 11.12
N TRP A 34 27.10 4.67 10.49
CA TRP A 34 27.35 5.38 9.24
C TRP A 34 26.67 4.66 8.07
N ALA A 35 25.82 5.38 7.33
CA ALA A 35 25.18 4.89 6.13
C ALA A 35 25.66 5.68 4.90
N PRO A 36 25.91 5.03 3.75
CA PRO A 36 26.25 5.74 2.53
C PRO A 36 25.01 6.47 1.99
N LYS A 37 25.20 7.74 1.61
CA LYS A 37 24.19 8.54 0.92
C LYS A 37 24.87 9.28 -0.23
N PRO A 38 24.33 9.25 -1.47
CA PRO A 38 24.88 10.01 -2.57
C PRO A 38 24.94 11.51 -2.25
N LYS A 39 26.02 12.17 -2.67
CA LYS A 39 26.17 13.64 -2.47
C LYS A 39 25.20 14.42 -3.35
N GLN A 40 24.86 13.87 -4.53
CA GLN A 40 23.92 14.50 -5.45
C GLN A 40 22.51 14.01 -5.16
N PRO A 41 21.51 14.90 -5.24
CA PRO A 41 20.12 14.51 -5.11
C PRO A 41 19.71 13.47 -6.15
N SER A 42 18.85 12.54 -5.75
CA SER A 42 18.18 11.64 -6.68
C SER A 42 17.31 12.45 -7.64
N LYS A 43 17.34 12.10 -8.92
CA LYS A 43 16.59 12.82 -9.96
C LYS A 43 15.20 12.23 -10.14
N TYR A 44 14.24 13.11 -10.42
CA TYR A 44 12.93 12.73 -10.92
C TYR A 44 13.01 12.53 -12.44
N VAL A 45 12.93 11.28 -12.87
CA VAL A 45 12.93 10.92 -14.31
C VAL A 45 11.48 10.63 -14.71
N PRO A 46 10.96 11.21 -15.81
CA PRO A 46 9.60 10.91 -16.26
C PRO A 46 9.31 9.40 -16.35
N PRO A 47 8.14 8.95 -15.89
CA PRO A 47 6.94 9.73 -15.54
C PRO A 47 6.96 10.33 -14.12
N HIS A 48 7.97 10.06 -13.31
CA HIS A 48 8.01 10.45 -11.90
C HIS A 48 8.05 11.96 -11.71
N LYS A 49 7.18 12.44 -10.82
CA LYS A 49 7.16 13.82 -10.32
C LYS A 49 7.11 13.78 -8.80
N PRO A 50 7.65 14.79 -8.09
CA PRO A 50 7.47 14.87 -6.63
C PRO A 50 6.00 14.84 -6.23
N HIS A 51 5.14 15.47 -7.05
CA HIS A 51 3.70 15.56 -6.84
C HIS A 51 2.96 15.48 -8.18
N THR A 52 2.13 14.47 -8.33
CA THR A 52 1.18 14.33 -9.43
C THR A 52 -0.21 14.63 -8.90
N ARG A 53 -0.80 15.74 -9.35
CA ARG A 53 -2.16 16.13 -8.95
C ARG A 53 -3.18 15.44 -9.84
N LEU A 54 -4.13 14.74 -9.22
CA LEU A 54 -5.21 14.08 -9.96
C LEU A 54 -6.02 15.07 -10.80
N ALA A 55 -6.25 16.28 -10.30
CA ALA A 55 -6.96 17.33 -11.04
C ALA A 55 -6.25 17.70 -12.35
N GLU A 56 -4.90 17.77 -12.36
CA GLU A 56 -4.11 18.04 -13.56
C GLU A 56 -4.16 16.87 -14.55
N VAL A 57 -4.10 15.64 -14.05
CA VAL A 57 -4.25 14.42 -14.87
C VAL A 57 -5.62 14.40 -15.55
N LYS A 58 -6.70 14.64 -14.81
CA LYS A 58 -8.05 14.72 -15.37
C LYS A 58 -8.20 15.84 -16.41
N ALA A 59 -7.60 17.01 -16.15
CA ALA A 59 -7.62 18.13 -17.10
C ALA A 59 -6.89 17.79 -18.41
N LYS A 60 -5.76 17.09 -18.34
CA LYS A 60 -4.99 16.60 -19.50
C LYS A 60 -5.83 15.69 -20.40
N HIS A 61 -6.66 14.84 -19.80
CA HIS A 61 -7.48 13.84 -20.50
C HIS A 61 -8.94 14.25 -20.68
N LYS A 62 -9.25 15.54 -20.52
CA LYS A 62 -10.61 16.06 -20.64
C LYS A 62 -11.26 15.65 -21.96
N GLY A 63 -12.46 15.07 -21.90
CA GLY A 63 -13.22 14.61 -23.07
C GLY A 63 -12.85 13.25 -23.62
N GLN A 64 -11.85 12.57 -23.06
CA GLN A 64 -11.52 11.19 -23.42
C GLN A 64 -12.39 10.22 -22.60
N ALA A 65 -13.05 9.30 -23.27
CA ALA A 65 -13.93 8.31 -22.63
C ALA A 65 -13.14 7.20 -21.88
N ASN A 66 -11.94 6.91 -22.37
CA ASN A 66 -11.02 5.95 -21.73
C ASN A 66 -9.60 6.51 -21.85
N TRP A 67 -8.84 6.44 -20.75
CA TRP A 67 -7.44 6.85 -20.74
C TRP A 67 -6.66 6.18 -19.60
N GLN A 68 -5.36 6.15 -19.78
CA GLN A 68 -4.40 5.73 -18.76
C GLN A 68 -3.31 6.78 -18.65
N GLU A 69 -2.90 7.10 -17.43
CA GLU A 69 -1.75 7.96 -17.14
C GLU A 69 -0.80 7.23 -16.19
N VAL A 70 0.36 6.84 -16.70
CA VAL A 70 1.42 6.22 -15.90
C VAL A 70 2.10 7.30 -15.07
N VAL A 71 2.24 7.06 -13.77
CA VAL A 71 2.82 8.01 -12.81
C VAL A 71 4.00 7.43 -12.02
N VAL A 72 4.10 6.11 -11.98
CA VAL A 72 5.27 5.38 -11.46
C VAL A 72 5.66 4.31 -12.49
N ASP A 73 6.93 4.27 -12.86
CA ASP A 73 7.51 3.24 -13.71
C ASP A 73 9.02 3.17 -13.42
N ASP A 74 9.34 2.55 -12.29
CA ASP A 74 10.71 2.37 -11.82
C ASP A 74 11.16 0.91 -11.91
N ASP A 75 12.28 0.56 -11.33
CA ASP A 75 12.82 -0.80 -11.40
C ASP A 75 12.00 -1.83 -10.60
N HIS A 76 11.11 -1.37 -9.71
CA HIS A 76 10.35 -2.21 -8.81
C HIS A 76 8.86 -2.21 -9.11
N LEU A 77 8.26 -1.04 -9.38
CA LEU A 77 6.82 -0.86 -9.45
C LEU A 77 6.40 -0.10 -10.71
N HIS A 78 5.20 -0.44 -11.15
CA HIS A 78 4.45 0.28 -12.18
C HIS A 78 3.11 0.71 -11.60
N ALA A 79 2.75 1.99 -11.72
CA ALA A 79 1.44 2.46 -11.29
C ALA A 79 0.86 3.52 -12.21
N ALA A 80 -0.46 3.43 -12.42
CA ALA A 80 -1.18 4.31 -13.33
C ALA A 80 -2.58 4.64 -12.82
N TYR A 81 -3.06 5.83 -13.17
CA TYR A 81 -4.49 6.09 -13.19
C TYR A 81 -5.11 5.49 -14.44
N VAL A 82 -6.25 4.83 -14.28
CA VAL A 82 -7.01 4.26 -15.41
C VAL A 82 -8.47 4.70 -15.27
N PHE A 83 -8.92 5.47 -16.27
CA PHE A 83 -10.29 5.93 -16.39
C PHE A 83 -11.00 5.14 -17.48
N SER A 84 -12.22 4.69 -17.19
CA SER A 84 -12.96 3.80 -18.07
C SER A 84 -14.43 4.21 -18.15
N ALA A 85 -14.95 4.28 -19.36
CA ALA A 85 -16.38 4.52 -19.61
C ALA A 85 -17.25 3.39 -19.04
N PRO A 86 -18.56 3.65 -18.81
CA PRO A 86 -19.51 2.62 -18.44
C PRO A 86 -19.49 1.43 -19.43
N GLY A 87 -19.52 0.20 -18.92
CA GLY A 87 -19.46 -1.01 -19.72
C GLY A 87 -18.08 -1.40 -20.25
N ALA A 88 -17.04 -0.57 -20.02
CA ALA A 88 -15.66 -0.92 -20.39
C ALA A 88 -15.19 -2.15 -19.60
N LYS A 89 -14.54 -3.08 -20.31
CA LYS A 89 -14.12 -4.37 -19.77
C LYS A 89 -12.63 -4.60 -19.91
N VAL A 90 -12.04 -5.21 -18.89
CA VAL A 90 -10.73 -5.86 -18.96
C VAL A 90 -11.00 -7.35 -19.06
N SER A 91 -10.55 -7.95 -20.17
CA SER A 91 -10.74 -9.39 -20.43
C SER A 91 -10.02 -10.24 -19.38
N LYS A 92 -10.48 -11.46 -19.19
CA LYS A 92 -9.85 -12.44 -18.31
C LYS A 92 -8.37 -12.54 -18.60
N ARG A 93 -7.57 -12.34 -17.57
CA ARG A 93 -6.11 -12.38 -17.63
C ARG A 93 -5.54 -12.82 -16.26
N PHE A 94 -4.26 -13.08 -16.19
CA PHE A 94 -3.52 -13.32 -14.96
C PHE A 94 -2.05 -12.95 -15.13
N HIS A 95 -1.34 -12.76 -14.02
CA HIS A 95 0.10 -12.58 -14.02
C HIS A 95 0.77 -13.87 -13.54
N PRO A 96 1.80 -14.40 -14.25
CA PRO A 96 2.41 -15.68 -13.89
C PRO A 96 3.18 -15.64 -12.56
N ASP A 97 3.70 -14.47 -12.18
CA ASP A 97 4.70 -14.33 -11.12
C ASP A 97 4.54 -13.07 -10.27
N THR A 98 3.48 -12.28 -10.46
CA THR A 98 3.24 -11.04 -9.71
C THR A 98 1.82 -10.97 -9.15
N ARG A 99 1.67 -10.16 -8.11
CA ARG A 99 0.39 -9.66 -7.60
C ARG A 99 0.06 -8.34 -8.28
N GLU A 100 -1.20 -8.11 -8.59
CA GLU A 100 -1.72 -6.82 -9.03
C GLU A 100 -2.75 -6.32 -8.04
N TRP A 101 -2.83 -4.99 -7.83
CA TRP A 101 -3.81 -4.41 -6.92
C TRP A 101 -4.29 -3.04 -7.39
N TRP A 102 -5.48 -2.67 -6.93
CA TRP A 102 -6.19 -1.47 -7.34
C TRP A 102 -6.76 -0.72 -6.16
N VAL A 103 -6.85 0.60 -6.30
CA VAL A 103 -7.66 1.48 -5.46
C VAL A 103 -8.73 2.12 -6.33
N ILE A 104 -10.00 2.00 -5.94
CA ILE A 104 -11.10 2.62 -6.65
C ILE A 104 -11.29 4.04 -6.14
N LEU A 105 -11.08 5.02 -7.02
CA LEU A 105 -11.18 6.45 -6.72
C LEU A 105 -12.57 6.99 -7.06
N GLU A 106 -13.19 6.54 -8.16
CA GLU A 106 -14.50 6.99 -8.60
C GLU A 106 -15.26 5.86 -9.30
N GLY A 107 -16.59 5.95 -9.30
CA GLY A 107 -17.48 5.00 -9.97
C GLY A 107 -17.53 3.63 -9.31
N GLN A 108 -17.88 2.63 -10.12
CA GLN A 108 -18.09 1.26 -9.68
C GLN A 108 -17.42 0.28 -10.64
N ILE A 109 -16.71 -0.70 -10.10
CA ILE A 109 -16.04 -1.73 -10.88
C ILE A 109 -16.43 -3.10 -10.34
N ARG A 110 -16.99 -3.93 -11.21
CA ARG A 110 -17.24 -5.34 -10.92
C ARG A 110 -15.95 -6.12 -11.14
N PHE A 111 -15.57 -6.90 -10.14
CA PHE A 111 -14.46 -7.83 -10.20
C PHE A 111 -14.99 -9.26 -10.26
N GLU A 112 -14.40 -10.04 -11.17
CA GLU A 112 -14.51 -11.49 -11.22
C GLU A 112 -13.12 -12.05 -10.98
N ILE A 113 -12.92 -12.67 -9.82
CA ILE A 113 -11.63 -13.23 -9.39
C ILE A 113 -11.82 -14.72 -9.14
N GLU A 114 -10.96 -15.53 -9.74
CA GLU A 114 -10.96 -16.99 -9.57
C GLU A 114 -10.97 -17.37 -8.09
N GLY A 115 -11.89 -18.23 -7.70
CA GLY A 115 -12.05 -18.66 -6.31
C GLY A 115 -12.79 -17.68 -5.40
N GLN A 116 -13.26 -16.53 -5.93
CA GLN A 116 -14.07 -15.56 -5.19
C GLN A 116 -15.48 -15.43 -5.81
N GLN A 117 -16.47 -15.08 -5.00
CA GLN A 117 -17.74 -14.63 -5.56
C GLN A 117 -17.54 -13.26 -6.21
N PRO A 118 -18.13 -12.99 -7.39
CA PRO A 118 -18.07 -11.68 -8.00
C PRO A 118 -18.61 -10.60 -7.07
N PHE A 119 -17.95 -9.44 -7.04
CA PHE A 119 -18.34 -8.30 -6.22
C PHE A 119 -18.17 -6.98 -6.97
N VAL A 120 -18.82 -5.94 -6.47
CA VAL A 120 -18.67 -4.58 -6.99
C VAL A 120 -17.84 -3.76 -5.98
N ALA A 121 -16.73 -3.24 -6.45
CA ALA A 121 -15.89 -2.32 -5.71
C ALA A 121 -16.28 -0.87 -6.04
N THR A 122 -16.34 -0.03 -5.00
CA THR A 122 -16.74 1.39 -5.08
C THR A 122 -15.61 2.27 -4.54
N LYS A 123 -15.79 3.58 -4.56
CA LYS A 123 -14.82 4.53 -3.99
C LYS A 123 -14.32 4.08 -2.62
N GLY A 124 -12.99 4.13 -2.43
CA GLY A 124 -12.30 3.69 -1.21
C GLY A 124 -12.08 2.18 -1.13
N SER A 125 -12.62 1.39 -2.07
CA SER A 125 -12.28 -0.02 -2.18
C SER A 125 -10.84 -0.22 -2.64
N MET A 126 -10.16 -1.17 -2.01
CA MET A 126 -8.88 -1.71 -2.41
C MET A 126 -9.06 -3.18 -2.75
N VAL A 127 -8.62 -3.57 -3.93
CA VAL A 127 -8.74 -4.95 -4.45
C VAL A 127 -7.37 -5.45 -4.82
N GLN A 128 -7.08 -6.72 -4.60
CA GLN A 128 -5.83 -7.34 -5.02
C GLN A 128 -6.04 -8.75 -5.54
N VAL A 129 -5.19 -9.16 -6.47
CA VAL A 129 -5.19 -10.50 -7.07
C VAL A 129 -3.79 -11.08 -7.00
N PRO A 130 -3.58 -12.24 -6.37
CA PRO A 130 -2.27 -12.87 -6.31
C PRO A 130 -1.87 -13.46 -7.67
N MET A 131 -0.58 -13.78 -7.80
CA MET A 131 -0.06 -14.41 -9.02
C MET A 131 -0.88 -15.63 -9.43
N GLN A 132 -0.91 -15.92 -10.74
CA GLN A 132 -1.53 -17.08 -11.36
C GLN A 132 -3.05 -17.23 -11.12
N THR A 133 -3.70 -16.21 -10.58
CA THR A 133 -5.14 -16.15 -10.34
C THR A 133 -5.81 -15.41 -11.51
N ILE A 134 -6.78 -16.03 -12.17
CA ILE A 134 -7.52 -15.40 -13.28
C ILE A 134 -8.49 -14.37 -12.71
N TYR A 135 -8.53 -13.21 -13.37
CA TYR A 135 -9.47 -12.14 -13.03
C TYR A 135 -9.94 -11.37 -14.24
N ALA A 136 -11.05 -10.69 -14.10
CA ALA A 136 -11.60 -9.72 -15.05
C ALA A 136 -12.23 -8.55 -14.30
N LEU A 137 -12.31 -7.40 -14.97
CA LEU A 137 -12.94 -6.19 -14.44
C LEU A 137 -13.94 -5.63 -15.45
N GLU A 138 -15.00 -5.01 -14.94
CA GLU A 138 -15.98 -4.28 -15.74
C GLU A 138 -16.40 -3.00 -15.00
N THR A 139 -16.34 -1.85 -15.67
CA THR A 139 -17.00 -0.63 -15.18
C THR A 139 -18.49 -0.80 -15.26
N VAL A 140 -19.18 -0.79 -14.12
CA VAL A 140 -20.64 -1.01 -14.03
C VAL A 140 -21.36 0.26 -13.59
N GLY A 141 -22.70 0.27 -13.77
CA GLY A 141 -23.51 1.47 -13.56
C GLY A 141 -23.48 2.41 -14.76
N ASP A 142 -24.01 3.61 -14.59
CA ASP A 142 -24.17 4.64 -15.62
C ASP A 142 -23.06 5.69 -15.63
N GLN A 143 -22.16 5.64 -14.65
CA GLN A 143 -21.05 6.57 -14.52
C GLN A 143 -19.72 5.90 -14.87
N PRO A 144 -18.75 6.65 -15.41
CA PRO A 144 -17.40 6.13 -15.62
C PRO A 144 -16.72 5.82 -14.27
N SER A 145 -15.72 4.99 -14.33
CA SER A 145 -14.88 4.66 -13.17
C SER A 145 -13.46 5.20 -13.32
N LEU A 146 -12.86 5.57 -12.20
CA LEU A 146 -11.43 5.88 -12.08
C LEU A 146 -10.82 4.96 -11.03
N ARG A 147 -9.77 4.27 -11.40
CA ARG A 147 -8.97 3.45 -10.49
C ARG A 147 -7.50 3.81 -10.56
N PHE A 148 -6.80 3.58 -9.49
CA PHE A 148 -5.34 3.56 -9.45
C PHE A 148 -4.91 2.10 -9.47
N GLU A 149 -4.12 1.73 -10.47
CA GLU A 149 -3.69 0.35 -10.75
C GLU A 149 -2.20 0.23 -10.48
N ILE A 150 -1.79 -0.78 -9.71
CA ILE A 150 -0.41 -0.98 -9.30
C ILE A 150 0.00 -2.43 -9.56
N ASN A 151 1.18 -2.59 -10.11
CA ASN A 151 1.83 -3.89 -10.29
C ASN A 151 3.35 -3.78 -10.12
N ILE A 152 4.01 -4.92 -10.09
CA ILE A 152 5.47 -5.00 -10.17
C ILE A 152 5.91 -4.50 -11.55
N ALA A 153 7.04 -3.81 -11.61
CA ALA A 153 7.62 -3.34 -12.86
C ALA A 153 7.82 -4.49 -13.86
N LYS A 154 7.48 -4.22 -15.13
CA LYS A 154 7.62 -5.19 -16.22
C LYS A 154 6.83 -6.48 -16.01
N ALA A 155 5.74 -6.43 -15.23
CA ALA A 155 4.84 -7.56 -15.04
C ALA A 155 4.38 -8.15 -16.38
N LYS A 156 4.43 -9.47 -16.49
CA LYS A 156 3.94 -10.17 -17.66
C LYS A 156 2.47 -10.50 -17.49
N THR A 157 1.69 -10.28 -18.53
CA THR A 157 0.27 -10.67 -18.57
C THR A 157 0.09 -11.88 -19.46
N MET A 158 -0.67 -12.85 -18.96
CA MET A 158 -1.09 -14.04 -19.70
C MET A 158 -2.61 -14.09 -19.80
N TYR A 159 -3.11 -14.72 -20.83
CA TYR A 159 -4.54 -14.85 -21.10
C TYR A 159 -4.91 -16.34 -21.15
N PRO A 160 -6.05 -16.74 -20.57
CA PRO A 160 -6.62 -18.06 -20.80
C PRO A 160 -6.81 -18.32 -22.30
N LYS A 161 -6.63 -19.57 -22.74
CA LYS A 161 -6.62 -19.92 -24.17
C LYS A 161 -7.90 -19.52 -24.91
N GLU A 162 -9.03 -19.49 -24.22
CA GLU A 162 -10.33 -19.07 -24.74
C GLU A 162 -10.49 -17.55 -24.91
N VAL A 163 -9.52 -16.77 -24.43
CA VAL A 163 -9.52 -15.31 -24.53
C VAL A 163 -8.53 -14.89 -25.61
N LYS A 164 -9.00 -14.13 -26.61
CA LYS A 164 -8.10 -13.52 -27.59
C LYS A 164 -7.29 -12.41 -26.89
N PRO A 165 -5.95 -12.51 -26.82
CA PRO A 165 -5.12 -11.44 -26.28
C PRO A 165 -5.27 -10.15 -27.12
N PRO A 166 -5.06 -8.95 -26.53
CA PRO A 166 -5.02 -7.72 -27.29
C PRO A 166 -3.80 -7.72 -28.23
N GLU A 167 -3.96 -7.07 -29.39
CA GLU A 167 -2.83 -6.81 -30.27
C GLU A 167 -1.82 -5.87 -29.56
N ALA A 168 -0.54 -6.23 -29.61
CA ALA A 168 0.52 -5.42 -29.04
C ALA A 168 1.71 -5.37 -30.02
N PRO A 169 2.24 -4.19 -30.34
CA PRO A 169 3.38 -4.06 -31.25
C PRO A 169 4.59 -4.86 -30.77
N GLY A 170 5.16 -5.69 -31.67
CA GLY A 170 6.34 -6.50 -31.38
C GLY A 170 6.10 -7.71 -30.47
N ILE A 171 4.84 -8.02 -30.12
CA ILE A 171 4.48 -9.20 -29.33
C ILE A 171 3.79 -10.24 -30.20
N GLU A 172 4.34 -11.42 -30.23
CA GLU A 172 3.69 -12.61 -30.78
C GLU A 172 3.04 -13.40 -29.63
N TRP A 173 1.75 -13.68 -29.74
CA TRP A 173 1.03 -14.49 -28.78
C TRP A 173 1.06 -15.95 -29.18
N ILE A 174 1.82 -16.77 -28.44
CA ILE A 174 1.93 -18.21 -28.67
C ILE A 174 1.20 -18.98 -27.57
N PRO A 175 0.49 -20.09 -27.89
CA PRO A 175 -0.11 -20.95 -26.88
C PRO A 175 0.99 -21.69 -26.11
N VAL A 176 0.94 -21.64 -24.79
CA VAL A 176 1.87 -22.30 -23.89
C VAL A 176 1.11 -23.11 -22.84
N VAL A 177 1.76 -24.10 -22.24
CA VAL A 177 1.23 -24.83 -21.09
C VAL A 177 1.89 -24.29 -19.82
N LEU A 178 1.07 -23.86 -18.88
CA LEU A 178 1.49 -23.49 -17.52
C LEU A 178 0.66 -24.31 -16.53
N ASN A 179 1.33 -25.10 -15.68
CA ASN A 179 0.69 -25.73 -14.55
C ASN A 179 0.42 -24.68 -13.46
N ARG A 180 -0.68 -23.96 -13.61
CA ARG A 180 -1.07 -22.82 -12.80
C ARG A 180 -1.42 -23.24 -11.37
N LYS A 181 -0.90 -22.49 -10.40
CA LYS A 181 -1.25 -22.58 -8.98
C LYS A 181 -1.58 -21.18 -8.48
N PRO A 182 -2.87 -20.80 -8.40
CA PRO A 182 -3.27 -19.52 -7.87
C PRO A 182 -2.58 -19.23 -6.54
N GLY A 183 -2.00 -18.04 -6.43
CA GLY A 183 -1.32 -17.61 -5.23
C GLY A 183 -2.28 -17.45 -4.05
N PRO A 184 -1.80 -17.59 -2.81
CA PRO A 184 -2.66 -17.46 -1.64
C PRO A 184 -2.96 -16.00 -1.28
N TYR A 185 -4.06 -15.81 -0.54
CA TYR A 185 -4.33 -14.63 0.28
C TYR A 185 -3.81 -14.91 1.70
N ASP A 186 -2.49 -14.97 1.84
CA ASP A 186 -1.79 -15.18 3.11
C ASP A 186 -1.25 -13.86 3.69
N ARG A 187 -0.54 -13.91 4.80
CA ARG A 187 0.11 -12.75 5.45
C ARG A 187 -0.84 -11.58 5.72
N GLY A 188 -2.13 -11.85 5.90
CA GLY A 188 -3.15 -10.83 6.11
C GLY A 188 -3.69 -10.19 4.82
N ASN A 189 -3.22 -10.61 3.65
CA ASN A 189 -3.81 -10.19 2.37
C ASN A 189 -5.29 -10.61 2.29
N GLN A 190 -6.12 -9.74 1.75
CA GLN A 190 -7.54 -9.99 1.50
C GLN A 190 -7.87 -9.58 0.06
N PRO A 191 -8.78 -10.28 -0.62
CA PRO A 191 -9.12 -9.95 -2.00
C PRO A 191 -9.74 -8.57 -2.15
N HIS A 192 -10.50 -8.12 -1.15
CA HIS A 192 -11.20 -6.83 -1.15
C HIS A 192 -11.37 -6.30 0.26
N ILE A 193 -11.06 -5.03 0.45
CA ILE A 193 -11.38 -4.23 1.64
C ILE A 193 -11.85 -2.84 1.19
N ASN A 194 -12.54 -2.12 2.07
CA ASN A 194 -12.92 -0.74 1.81
C ASN A 194 -12.48 0.16 2.96
N LEU A 195 -11.76 1.24 2.66
CA LEU A 195 -11.22 2.18 3.64
C LEU A 195 -12.31 2.76 4.54
N TYR A 196 -13.43 3.18 3.96
CA TYR A 196 -14.50 3.84 4.72
C TYR A 196 -15.22 2.88 5.66
N GLU A 197 -15.29 1.59 5.33
CA GLU A 197 -15.80 0.55 6.23
C GLU A 197 -14.81 0.27 7.36
N LEU A 198 -13.51 0.15 7.05
CA LEU A 198 -12.45 -0.03 8.05
C LEU A 198 -12.37 1.16 9.03
N ALA A 199 -12.52 2.38 8.53
CA ALA A 199 -12.47 3.61 9.32
C ALA A 199 -13.63 3.76 10.32
N LYS A 200 -14.71 2.97 10.20
CA LYS A 200 -15.78 2.91 11.20
C LYS A 200 -15.34 2.25 12.53
N ALA A 201 -14.27 1.44 12.48
CA ALA A 201 -13.76 0.80 13.69
C ALA A 201 -13.17 1.85 14.65
N PRO A 202 -13.49 1.80 15.96
CA PRO A 202 -12.91 2.70 16.93
C PRO A 202 -11.38 2.63 16.91
N ASN A 203 -10.73 3.80 16.91
CA ASN A 203 -9.27 3.91 16.95
C ASN A 203 -8.53 3.28 15.74
N TYR A 204 -9.19 3.13 14.60
CA TYR A 204 -8.52 2.69 13.37
C TYR A 204 -7.32 3.58 13.05
N ARG A 205 -6.19 2.98 12.73
CA ARG A 205 -4.93 3.67 12.41
C ARG A 205 -4.37 3.28 11.05
N GLY A 206 -4.98 2.30 10.41
CA GLY A 206 -4.50 1.71 9.19
C GLY A 206 -4.08 0.26 9.36
N GLY A 207 -3.34 -0.25 8.41
CA GLY A 207 -2.88 -1.64 8.38
C GLY A 207 -2.23 -1.97 7.05
N ARG A 208 -1.73 -3.17 6.93
CA ARG A 208 -1.15 -3.64 5.68
C ARG A 208 -2.26 -4.15 4.76
N PHE A 209 -2.26 -3.69 3.51
CA PHE A 209 -3.17 -4.15 2.47
C PHE A 209 -2.50 -5.15 1.53
N VAL A 210 -1.29 -4.84 1.06
CA VAL A 210 -0.47 -5.77 0.27
C VAL A 210 0.76 -6.15 1.06
N HIS A 211 1.01 -7.45 1.17
CA HIS A 211 2.23 -8.02 1.71
C HIS A 211 2.69 -9.13 0.77
N ASP A 212 3.63 -8.81 -0.08
CA ASP A 212 4.22 -9.70 -1.08
C ASP A 212 5.75 -9.69 -0.95
N ASP A 213 6.43 -10.63 -1.57
CA ASP A 213 7.89 -10.72 -1.50
C ASP A 213 8.60 -9.59 -2.26
N ARG A 214 7.88 -8.89 -3.15
CA ARG A 214 8.42 -7.82 -4.00
C ARG A 214 7.75 -6.47 -3.79
N ALA A 215 6.70 -6.38 -2.97
CA ALA A 215 6.01 -5.13 -2.71
C ALA A 215 5.23 -5.16 -1.40
N VAL A 216 5.03 -3.97 -0.84
CA VAL A 216 4.08 -3.74 0.26
C VAL A 216 3.23 -2.51 -0.02
N SER A 217 1.99 -2.53 0.49
CA SER A 217 1.13 -1.36 0.56
C SER A 217 0.54 -1.23 1.95
N ASN A 218 0.81 -0.10 2.61
CA ASN A 218 0.38 0.18 3.98
C ASN A 218 -0.64 1.30 3.99
N ILE A 219 -1.81 1.04 4.55
CA ILE A 219 -2.82 2.05 4.85
C ILE A 219 -2.36 2.79 6.10
N ILE A 220 -2.22 4.10 6.04
CA ILE A 220 -1.83 4.95 7.17
C ILE A 220 -2.92 5.99 7.35
N TYR A 221 -3.70 5.85 8.43
CA TYR A 221 -4.91 6.63 8.69
C TYR A 221 -4.80 7.37 10.03
N GLY A 222 -5.23 8.61 10.09
CA GLY A 222 -5.24 9.38 11.32
C GLY A 222 -5.64 10.84 11.16
N TYR A 223 -5.30 11.64 12.17
CA TYR A 223 -5.69 13.05 12.29
C TYR A 223 -4.47 13.89 12.67
N GLU A 224 -4.35 15.10 12.11
CA GLU A 224 -3.29 16.04 12.47
C GLU A 224 -3.28 16.36 13.98
N LYS A 225 -4.47 16.56 14.57
CA LYS A 225 -4.62 16.87 16.00
C LYS A 225 -4.04 15.81 16.96
N ASN A 226 -3.81 14.59 16.48
CA ASN A 226 -3.24 13.49 17.26
C ASN A 226 -1.73 13.37 17.12
N LEU A 227 -1.10 14.24 16.32
CA LEU A 227 0.34 14.23 16.10
C LEU A 227 1.05 15.18 17.10
N PRO A 228 2.31 14.90 17.47
CA PRO A 228 3.11 15.84 18.21
C PRO A 228 3.31 17.14 17.39
N PRO A 229 3.68 18.26 18.03
CA PRO A 229 4.04 19.49 17.34
C PRO A 229 5.07 19.25 16.23
N LEU A 230 5.03 20.07 15.20
CA LEU A 230 6.03 20.03 14.13
C LEU A 230 7.42 20.34 14.70
N ASN A 231 8.37 19.42 14.44
CA ASN A 231 9.78 19.72 14.61
C ASN A 231 10.36 20.17 13.24
N PRO A 232 10.75 21.42 13.07
CA PRO A 232 11.28 21.91 11.80
C PRO A 232 12.63 21.30 11.41
N LYS A 233 13.34 20.69 12.36
CA LYS A 233 14.60 19.96 12.13
C LYS A 233 14.38 18.49 11.73
N ASP A 234 13.17 17.96 11.87
CA ASP A 234 12.86 16.58 11.51
C ASP A 234 12.76 16.44 10.00
N ARG A 235 13.76 15.81 9.39
CA ARG A 235 13.77 15.47 7.97
C ARG A 235 13.00 14.18 7.66
N GLY A 236 12.56 13.43 8.69
CA GLY A 236 11.93 12.12 8.55
C GLY A 236 12.95 11.01 8.30
N HIS A 237 12.75 10.27 7.23
CA HIS A 237 13.61 9.15 6.87
C HIS A 237 13.78 9.05 5.35
N TYR A 238 14.70 8.19 4.91
CA TYR A 238 14.86 7.81 3.53
C TYR A 238 15.06 6.29 3.40
N HIS A 239 14.87 5.77 2.20
CA HIS A 239 15.08 4.37 1.84
C HIS A 239 16.19 4.30 0.80
N PRO A 240 17.25 3.50 1.01
CA PRO A 240 18.29 3.30 0.00
C PRO A 240 17.91 2.25 -1.05
N GLU A 241 17.00 1.30 -0.72
CA GLU A 241 16.72 0.13 -1.54
C GLU A 241 15.79 0.44 -2.73
N CYS A 242 14.80 1.31 -2.53
CA CYS A 242 13.80 1.64 -3.54
C CYS A 242 13.17 3.01 -3.28
N ALA A 243 12.41 3.49 -4.25
CA ALA A 243 11.51 4.61 -4.06
C ALA A 243 10.35 4.25 -3.15
N GLU A 244 9.74 5.27 -2.55
CA GLU A 244 8.43 5.16 -1.92
C GLU A 244 7.48 6.15 -2.59
N PHE A 245 6.24 5.73 -2.83
CA PHE A 245 5.20 6.63 -3.27
C PHE A 245 3.91 6.42 -2.49
N TRP A 246 3.07 7.44 -2.51
CA TRP A 246 1.82 7.45 -1.76
C TRP A 246 0.68 7.90 -2.64
N LEU A 247 -0.41 7.14 -2.61
CA LEU A 247 -1.71 7.58 -3.07
C LEU A 247 -2.47 8.16 -1.88
N ILE A 248 -2.97 9.38 -2.01
CA ILE A 248 -3.81 9.98 -0.97
C ILE A 248 -5.23 9.47 -1.13
N MET A 249 -5.71 8.75 -0.12
CA MET A 249 -7.02 8.09 -0.18
C MET A 249 -8.13 8.92 0.48
N ALA A 250 -7.78 9.85 1.37
CA ALA A 250 -8.72 10.76 2.01
C ALA A 250 -7.98 11.94 2.64
N GLY A 251 -8.63 13.12 2.67
CA GLY A 251 -8.11 14.31 3.32
C GLY A 251 -6.84 14.85 2.68
N GLN A 252 -5.93 15.36 3.51
CA GLN A 252 -4.69 15.98 3.06
C GLN A 252 -3.51 15.43 3.83
N ILE A 253 -2.37 15.31 3.14
CA ILE A 253 -1.08 14.92 3.74
C ILE A 253 -0.03 15.97 3.39
N ARG A 254 0.70 16.41 4.40
CA ARG A 254 1.85 17.31 4.25
C ARG A 254 3.13 16.48 4.10
N TYR A 255 3.88 16.73 3.04
CA TYR A 255 5.14 16.07 2.71
C TYR A 255 6.28 17.10 2.62
N PRO A 256 7.10 17.28 3.65
CA PRO A 256 8.44 17.81 3.45
C PRO A 256 9.26 16.76 2.70
N ILE A 257 9.83 17.14 1.56
CA ILE A 257 10.69 16.27 0.73
C ILE A 257 12.00 17.00 0.48
N GLU A 258 13.10 16.33 0.73
CA GLU A 258 14.46 16.85 0.54
C GLU A 258 14.63 17.38 -0.90
N HIS A 259 15.19 18.58 -1.04
CA HIS A 259 15.41 19.31 -2.30
C HIS A 259 14.14 19.71 -3.10
N VAL A 260 12.95 19.40 -2.58
CA VAL A 260 11.67 19.77 -3.21
C VAL A 260 10.95 20.85 -2.41
N GLY A 261 11.01 20.75 -1.08
CA GLY A 261 10.25 21.61 -0.18
C GLY A 261 9.03 20.90 0.40
N VAL A 262 7.99 21.67 0.69
CA VAL A 262 6.76 21.15 1.29
C VAL A 262 5.66 21.02 0.26
N ILE A 263 5.11 19.83 0.13
CA ILE A 263 3.93 19.50 -0.67
C ILE A 263 2.74 19.31 0.27
N ILE A 264 1.59 19.86 -0.07
CA ILE A 264 0.29 19.48 0.48
C ILE A 264 -0.42 18.69 -0.62
N ALA A 265 -0.56 17.40 -0.41
CA ALA A 265 -1.23 16.50 -1.34
C ALA A 265 -2.66 16.21 -0.87
N GLU A 266 -3.59 16.14 -1.80
CA GLU A 266 -5.02 15.98 -1.56
C GLU A 266 -5.51 14.62 -2.04
N GLU A 267 -6.75 14.28 -1.70
CA GLU A 267 -7.37 13.01 -2.11
C GLU A 267 -7.24 12.77 -3.62
N GLY A 268 -6.73 11.61 -3.98
CA GLY A 268 -6.47 11.18 -5.34
C GLY A 268 -5.07 11.53 -5.86
N ASP A 269 -4.32 12.41 -5.22
CA ASP A 269 -2.96 12.78 -5.63
C ASP A 269 -1.97 11.64 -5.36
N VAL A 270 -0.88 11.63 -6.14
CA VAL A 270 0.29 10.78 -5.90
C VAL A 270 1.50 11.64 -5.57
N VAL A 271 2.20 11.26 -4.49
CA VAL A 271 3.50 11.82 -4.11
C VAL A 271 4.54 10.71 -4.27
N TYR A 272 5.72 11.04 -4.82
CA TYR A 272 6.80 10.10 -5.06
C TYR A 272 8.11 10.64 -4.48
N ALA A 273 8.84 9.80 -3.74
CA ALA A 273 10.18 10.08 -3.25
C ALA A 273 11.15 9.02 -3.80
N PRO A 274 12.13 9.40 -4.61
CA PRO A 274 13.14 8.47 -5.12
C PRO A 274 14.03 7.94 -3.99
N PRO A 275 14.79 6.86 -4.21
CA PRO A 275 15.73 6.35 -3.22
C PRO A 275 16.65 7.44 -2.68
N PHE A 276 17.11 7.32 -1.43
CA PHE A 276 18.00 8.26 -0.74
C PHE A 276 17.45 9.68 -0.51
N THR A 277 16.14 9.90 -0.68
CA THR A 277 15.50 11.21 -0.51
C THR A 277 14.74 11.27 0.80
N PHE A 278 15.16 12.15 1.72
CA PHE A 278 14.46 12.35 2.99
C PHE A 278 13.04 12.85 2.78
N HIS A 279 12.10 12.26 3.50
CA HIS A 279 10.68 12.65 3.50
C HIS A 279 10.05 12.42 4.88
N ALA A 280 9.08 13.27 5.23
CA ALA A 280 8.41 13.25 6.52
C ALA A 280 6.89 13.44 6.37
N PRO A 281 6.15 12.44 5.88
CA PRO A 281 4.71 12.58 5.66
C PRO A 281 3.94 12.72 6.98
N ARG A 282 3.04 13.73 7.05
CA ARG A 282 2.19 14.00 8.21
C ARG A 282 0.75 14.22 7.78
N PHE A 283 -0.20 13.75 8.57
CA PHE A 283 -1.60 14.14 8.41
C PHE A 283 -1.74 15.66 8.46
N HIS A 284 -2.63 16.20 7.64
CA HIS A 284 -2.86 17.64 7.53
C HIS A 284 -4.35 17.97 7.42
N GLY A 285 -4.75 19.12 7.99
CA GLY A 285 -6.12 19.59 7.97
C GLY A 285 -7.01 19.06 9.11
N PRO A 286 -8.26 19.57 9.20
CA PRO A 286 -9.13 19.34 10.36
C PRO A 286 -9.75 17.94 10.41
N GLY A 287 -9.87 17.29 9.26
CA GLY A 287 -10.51 15.97 9.09
C GLY A 287 -9.55 14.80 9.23
N PRO A 288 -10.09 13.58 9.08
CA PRO A 288 -9.25 12.40 8.93
C PRO A 288 -8.50 12.44 7.62
N SER A 289 -7.27 11.96 7.63
CA SER A 289 -6.45 11.83 6.44
C SER A 289 -5.93 10.39 6.30
N CYS A 290 -5.82 9.94 5.07
CA CYS A 290 -5.35 8.60 4.76
C CYS A 290 -4.45 8.62 3.53
N ARG A 291 -3.32 7.91 3.64
CA ARG A 291 -2.47 7.60 2.51
C ARG A 291 -2.23 6.09 2.41
N LEU A 292 -2.13 5.59 1.22
CA LEU A 292 -1.59 4.27 0.94
C LEU A 292 -0.10 4.44 0.61
N ALA A 293 0.79 3.96 1.49
CA ALA A 293 2.23 3.98 1.30
C ALA A 293 2.67 2.72 0.56
N ILE A 294 3.37 2.86 -0.56
CA ILE A 294 3.67 1.78 -1.48
C ILE A 294 5.17 1.73 -1.75
N ASN A 295 5.75 0.56 -1.52
CA ASN A 295 7.17 0.31 -1.70
C ASN A 295 7.39 -0.96 -2.52
N GLY A 296 8.40 -0.93 -3.39
CA GLY A 296 8.83 -2.07 -4.21
C GLY A 296 9.71 -3.07 -3.45
N TYR A 297 9.71 -3.05 -2.13
CA TYR A 297 10.52 -3.93 -1.29
C TYR A 297 9.80 -4.21 0.03
N PRO A 298 9.67 -5.46 0.47
CA PRO A 298 8.90 -5.79 1.69
C PRO A 298 9.59 -5.38 3.00
N ASN A 299 10.92 -5.30 3.00
CA ASN A 299 11.73 -5.05 4.20
C ASN A 299 12.69 -3.88 3.96
N ILE A 300 12.15 -2.70 3.70
CA ILE A 300 12.96 -1.49 3.47
C ILE A 300 13.51 -0.94 4.79
N ALA A 301 14.74 -0.43 4.72
CA ALA A 301 15.32 0.31 5.83
C ALA A 301 14.71 1.73 5.92
N HIS A 302 14.38 2.17 7.13
CA HIS A 302 13.95 3.53 7.43
C HIS A 302 15.11 4.27 8.09
N LEU A 303 16.01 4.83 7.29
CA LEU A 303 17.19 5.50 7.79
C LEU A 303 16.86 6.95 8.18
N ARG A 304 17.13 7.30 9.42
CA ARG A 304 16.87 8.62 10.01
C ARG A 304 18.17 9.28 10.42
N ASP A 305 18.14 10.61 10.61
CA ASP A 305 19.26 11.28 11.24
C ASP A 305 19.51 10.70 12.63
N ALA A 306 20.78 10.46 12.94
CA ALA A 306 21.16 10.16 14.31
C ALA A 306 20.85 11.39 15.18
N PRO A 307 20.37 11.19 16.42
CA PRO A 307 20.24 12.30 17.36
C PRO A 307 21.60 12.98 17.55
N ASP A 308 21.60 14.31 17.62
CA ASP A 308 22.80 15.06 17.96
C ASP A 308 23.38 14.52 19.29
N PRO A 309 24.66 14.15 19.34
CA PRO A 309 25.30 13.77 20.60
C PRO A 309 25.47 15.04 21.45
N HIS A 310 24.52 15.34 22.33
CA HIS A 310 24.63 16.36 23.38
C HIS A 310 24.58 15.73 24.75
#